data_db4fad4bb512ae421e2e39ab0010e475
#
_entry.id   db4fad4bb512ae421e2e39ab0010e475
#
_cell.length_a   1.000
_cell.length_b   1.000
_cell.length_c   1.000
_cell.angle_alpha   90.00
_cell.angle_beta   90.00
_cell.angle_gamma   90.00
#
_symmetry.space_group_name_H-M   'P 1'
#
loop_
_entity.id
_entity.type
_entity.pdbx_description
1 polymer ?
#
loop_
_entity_poly.entity_id
_entity_poly.type
_entity_poly.pdbx_seq_one_letter_code
_entity_poly.pdbx_strand_id
1 'polypeptide(L)'
;MNKKYKCIDCFCGAGGLCLGLIQAGFDILYSFDIEVKAIATIKANPKYFKNHKAETRDIYDVETAGLLESLNLNSGELDLLAGGPPCQGFSVQRIGADLDERNHLVEEYISKVIAIRPKMFILENVPGIEGKRGKNILHSALAKVEESGYFIHEKILDAQDYGVPQRRRRVVIVGERKDHKFPLFEYPKPQEHKITVREAIAYLPEPPEDGSDHPHISLHRRDRLSAKNIARLQALKPGQGRDFLPPELLADCHKVSSKIIGHRNVYGRMPWDDVAPTITARFDSFTRGMFGHPEQNRSISLREGAILQTFPEDFVFVGNKVEVARQIGNAVPVAMAMAVGIQIKKCLDKWNN
;
A
#
# COMPACT_ATOMS: atom_id res chain seq x y z
N MET A 1 -1.58 -11.81 -30.28
CA MET A 1 -1.57 -12.02 -28.81
C MET A 1 -0.97 -10.78 -28.18
N ASN A 2 -1.65 -10.16 -27.20
CA ASN A 2 -1.06 -9.01 -26.48
C ASN A 2 0.20 -9.49 -25.75
N LYS A 3 1.34 -8.87 -26.03
CA LYS A 3 2.61 -9.12 -25.35
C LYS A 3 2.44 -8.86 -23.86
N LYS A 4 2.72 -9.86 -23.01
CA LYS A 4 2.79 -9.69 -21.57
C LYS A 4 4.20 -9.32 -21.18
N TYR A 5 4.36 -8.26 -20.39
CA TYR A 5 5.64 -7.82 -19.87
C TYR A 5 5.96 -8.55 -18.58
N LYS A 6 7.18 -9.02 -18.45
CA LYS A 6 7.68 -9.82 -17.32
C LYS A 6 8.00 -8.88 -16.13
N CYS A 7 7.52 -9.23 -14.94
CA CYS A 7 7.75 -8.45 -13.74
C CYS A 7 8.21 -9.34 -12.58
N ILE A 8 9.06 -8.77 -11.72
CA ILE A 8 9.41 -9.28 -10.38
C ILE A 8 8.97 -8.22 -9.37
N ASP A 9 8.37 -8.62 -8.23
CA ASP A 9 7.97 -7.72 -7.14
C ASP A 9 8.70 -8.06 -5.84
N CYS A 10 9.52 -7.13 -5.37
CA CYS A 10 10.26 -7.19 -4.12
C CYS A 10 9.45 -6.49 -3.01
N PHE A 11 9.39 -7.07 -1.80
CA PHE A 11 8.56 -6.56 -0.71
C PHE A 11 7.07 -6.56 -1.04
N CYS A 12 6.60 -7.64 -1.67
CA CYS A 12 5.27 -7.73 -2.25
C CYS A 12 4.12 -7.67 -1.23
N GLY A 13 4.40 -7.86 0.06
CA GLY A 13 3.37 -7.91 1.09
C GLY A 13 2.25 -8.90 0.73
N ALA A 14 1.00 -8.50 0.94
CA ALA A 14 -0.17 -9.28 0.55
C ALA A 14 -0.52 -9.20 -0.95
N GLY A 15 0.36 -8.63 -1.78
CA GLY A 15 0.22 -8.60 -3.23
C GLY A 15 -0.59 -7.42 -3.79
N GLY A 16 -0.74 -6.32 -3.08
CA GLY A 16 -1.48 -5.15 -3.59
C GLY A 16 -0.85 -4.55 -4.85
N LEU A 17 0.49 -4.36 -4.84
CA LEU A 17 1.24 -3.90 -6.02
C LEU A 17 1.20 -4.94 -7.14
N CYS A 18 1.51 -6.21 -6.83
CA CYS A 18 1.40 -7.33 -7.77
C CYS A 18 0.05 -7.35 -8.48
N LEU A 19 -1.05 -7.30 -7.70
CA LEU A 19 -2.40 -7.42 -8.25
C LEU A 19 -2.73 -6.26 -9.20
N GLY A 20 -2.36 -5.03 -8.83
CA GLY A 20 -2.54 -3.87 -9.71
C GLY A 20 -1.73 -3.98 -11.00
N LEU A 21 -0.49 -4.47 -10.93
CA LEU A 21 0.34 -4.70 -12.12
C LEU A 21 -0.22 -5.83 -13.00
N ILE A 22 -0.75 -6.92 -12.40
CA ILE A 22 -1.44 -7.98 -13.16
C ILE A 22 -2.65 -7.40 -13.91
N GLN A 23 -3.46 -6.56 -13.26
CA GLN A 23 -4.61 -5.88 -13.88
C GLN A 23 -4.17 -4.91 -14.98
N ALA A 24 -2.98 -4.31 -14.88
CA ALA A 24 -2.38 -3.51 -15.96
C ALA A 24 -1.84 -4.33 -17.13
N GLY A 25 -1.78 -5.66 -16.99
CA GLY A 25 -1.37 -6.59 -18.06
C GLY A 25 0.06 -7.10 -17.94
N PHE A 26 0.71 -6.97 -16.78
CA PHE A 26 2.01 -7.60 -16.50
C PHE A 26 1.85 -9.09 -16.14
N ASP A 27 2.91 -9.84 -16.39
CA ASP A 27 3.08 -11.21 -15.94
C ASP A 27 4.09 -11.21 -14.77
N ILE A 28 3.59 -11.42 -13.56
CA ILE A 28 4.45 -11.45 -12.37
C ILE A 28 5.07 -12.84 -12.29
N LEU A 29 6.33 -12.95 -12.66
CA LEU A 29 7.06 -14.23 -12.65
C LEU A 29 7.38 -14.67 -11.23
N TYR A 30 7.79 -13.70 -10.40
CA TYR A 30 8.28 -13.96 -9.06
C TYR A 30 7.98 -12.79 -8.12
N SER A 31 7.65 -13.11 -6.89
CA SER A 31 7.61 -12.11 -5.81
C SER A 31 8.10 -12.69 -4.49
N PHE A 32 8.56 -11.83 -3.60
CA PHE A 32 8.97 -12.25 -2.28
C PHE A 32 8.74 -11.16 -1.23
N ASP A 33 8.58 -11.63 0.00
CA ASP A 33 8.49 -10.80 1.20
C ASP A 33 8.99 -11.62 2.40
N ILE A 34 9.49 -10.96 3.43
CA ILE A 34 9.91 -11.63 4.67
C ILE A 34 8.71 -12.13 5.50
N GLU A 35 7.53 -11.58 5.27
CA GLU A 35 6.32 -11.85 6.05
C GLU A 35 5.61 -13.12 5.57
N VAL A 36 5.78 -14.22 6.31
CA VAL A 36 5.20 -15.54 6.00
C VAL A 36 3.69 -15.49 5.72
N LYS A 37 2.93 -14.70 6.52
CA LYS A 37 1.46 -14.57 6.37
C LYS A 37 1.07 -13.80 5.12
N ALA A 38 1.87 -12.84 4.69
CA ALA A 38 1.66 -12.11 3.45
C ALA A 38 1.82 -13.04 2.23
N ILE A 39 2.87 -13.84 2.21
CA ILE A 39 3.08 -14.86 1.17
C ILE A 39 1.98 -15.94 1.19
N ALA A 40 1.54 -16.36 2.37
CA ALA A 40 0.40 -17.29 2.48
C ALA A 40 -0.89 -16.67 1.91
N THR A 41 -1.09 -15.36 2.07
CA THR A 41 -2.21 -14.62 1.46
C THR A 41 -2.15 -14.65 -0.06
N ILE A 42 -0.99 -14.38 -0.68
CA ILE A 42 -0.83 -14.48 -2.14
C ILE A 42 -1.18 -15.89 -2.61
N LYS A 43 -0.64 -16.92 -1.96
CA LYS A 43 -0.89 -18.34 -2.29
C LYS A 43 -2.35 -18.76 -2.11
N ALA A 44 -3.09 -18.14 -1.20
CA ALA A 44 -4.51 -18.40 -0.99
C ALA A 44 -5.41 -17.80 -2.09
N ASN A 45 -4.86 -17.03 -3.01
CA ASN A 45 -5.58 -16.34 -4.09
C ASN A 45 -5.14 -16.78 -5.51
N PRO A 46 -5.14 -18.10 -5.85
CA PRO A 46 -4.65 -18.58 -7.15
C PRO A 46 -5.47 -18.06 -8.35
N LYS A 47 -6.70 -17.59 -8.09
CA LYS A 47 -7.57 -16.96 -9.11
C LYS A 47 -6.92 -15.69 -9.67
N TYR A 48 -6.24 -14.92 -8.82
CA TYR A 48 -5.61 -13.65 -9.17
C TYR A 48 -4.14 -13.80 -9.55
N PHE A 49 -3.43 -14.76 -8.92
CA PHE A 49 -1.98 -14.95 -9.04
C PHE A 49 -1.66 -16.24 -9.82
N LYS A 50 -2.20 -16.33 -11.06
CA LYS A 50 -1.92 -17.48 -11.94
C LYS A 50 -0.44 -17.48 -12.37
N ASN A 51 0.20 -18.68 -12.31
CA ASN A 51 1.61 -18.87 -12.68
C ASN A 51 2.62 -18.02 -11.90
N HIS A 52 2.21 -17.44 -10.81
CA HIS A 52 3.00 -16.55 -9.98
C HIS A 52 3.72 -17.36 -8.89
N LYS A 53 5.04 -17.27 -8.85
CA LYS A 53 5.83 -17.88 -7.79
C LYS A 53 6.04 -16.86 -6.66
N ALA A 54 5.47 -17.11 -5.48
CA ALA A 54 5.63 -16.27 -4.30
C ALA A 54 6.38 -17.04 -3.21
N GLU A 55 7.43 -16.44 -2.64
CA GLU A 55 8.28 -17.06 -1.63
C GLU A 55 8.51 -16.14 -0.42
N THR A 56 8.59 -16.77 0.78
CA THR A 56 9.07 -16.07 1.97
C THR A 56 10.58 -15.98 1.88
N ARG A 57 11.11 -14.76 1.72
CA ARG A 57 12.54 -14.53 1.54
C ARG A 57 12.93 -13.12 1.96
N ASP A 58 14.09 -12.99 2.59
CA ASP A 58 14.72 -11.69 2.81
C ASP A 58 15.42 -11.22 1.52
N ILE A 59 15.38 -9.92 1.23
CA ILE A 59 16.05 -9.36 0.05
C ILE A 59 17.56 -9.56 0.09
N TYR A 60 18.16 -9.60 1.28
CA TYR A 60 19.59 -9.86 1.46
C TYR A 60 20.00 -11.27 1.03
N ASP A 61 19.07 -12.25 1.14
CA ASP A 61 19.28 -13.64 0.75
C ASP A 61 18.99 -13.89 -0.74
N VAL A 62 18.55 -12.88 -1.49
CA VAL A 62 18.26 -13.02 -2.92
C VAL A 62 19.53 -12.79 -3.73
N GLU A 63 20.17 -13.88 -4.12
CA GLU A 63 21.28 -13.84 -5.09
C GLU A 63 20.69 -13.59 -6.49
N THR A 64 21.13 -12.51 -7.14
CA THR A 64 20.50 -11.96 -8.35
C THR A 64 20.71 -12.88 -9.57
N ALA A 65 21.91 -13.44 -9.76
CA ALA A 65 22.21 -14.28 -10.91
C ALA A 65 21.41 -15.59 -10.87
N GLY A 66 21.37 -16.26 -9.71
CA GLY A 66 20.57 -17.48 -9.53
C GLY A 66 19.05 -17.23 -9.65
N LEU A 67 18.56 -16.05 -9.22
CA LEU A 67 17.17 -15.68 -9.44
C LEU A 67 16.88 -15.55 -10.94
N LEU A 68 17.69 -14.81 -11.68
CA LEU A 68 17.49 -14.63 -13.12
C LEU A 68 17.59 -15.97 -13.87
N GLU A 69 18.57 -16.80 -13.55
CA GLU A 69 18.73 -18.15 -14.12
C GLU A 69 17.47 -19.01 -13.87
N SER A 70 16.92 -19.00 -12.64
CA SER A 70 15.72 -19.75 -12.28
C SER A 70 14.48 -19.32 -13.07
N LEU A 71 14.48 -18.11 -13.61
CA LEU A 71 13.41 -17.52 -14.40
C LEU A 71 13.70 -17.55 -15.92
N ASN A 72 14.80 -18.17 -16.34
CA ASN A 72 15.30 -18.16 -17.72
C ASN A 72 15.42 -16.73 -18.27
N LEU A 73 16.08 -15.86 -17.53
CA LEU A 73 16.36 -14.46 -17.87
C LEU A 73 17.84 -14.16 -17.73
N ASN A 74 18.33 -13.30 -18.60
CA ASN A 74 19.62 -12.65 -18.47
C ASN A 74 19.46 -11.24 -17.87
N SER A 75 20.53 -10.64 -17.35
CA SER A 75 20.54 -9.23 -16.97
C SER A 75 20.14 -8.36 -18.17
N GLY A 76 19.22 -7.42 -17.95
CA GLY A 76 18.68 -6.54 -18.96
C GLY A 76 17.41 -7.02 -19.67
N GLU A 77 16.99 -8.28 -19.47
CA GLU A 77 15.82 -8.87 -20.13
C GLU A 77 14.50 -8.70 -19.35
N LEU A 78 14.56 -8.41 -18.04
CA LEU A 78 13.37 -8.15 -17.26
C LEU A 78 12.73 -6.81 -17.69
N ASP A 79 11.41 -6.83 -17.90
CA ASP A 79 10.70 -5.61 -18.30
C ASP A 79 10.47 -4.66 -17.13
N LEU A 80 10.07 -5.19 -15.93
CA LEU A 80 9.77 -4.38 -14.75
C LEU A 80 10.29 -5.05 -13.47
N LEU A 81 11.03 -4.31 -12.66
CA LEU A 81 11.28 -4.64 -11.25
C LEU A 81 10.43 -3.72 -10.38
N ALA A 82 9.56 -4.27 -9.56
CA ALA A 82 8.71 -3.54 -8.65
C ALA A 82 9.16 -3.73 -7.20
N GLY A 83 8.90 -2.75 -6.32
CA GLY A 83 9.15 -2.91 -4.91
C GLY A 83 8.70 -1.72 -4.06
N GLY A 84 8.29 -2.03 -2.82
CA GLY A 84 7.97 -1.06 -1.78
C GLY A 84 8.81 -1.32 -0.53
N PRO A 85 10.13 -1.02 -0.53
CA PRO A 85 10.98 -1.29 0.62
C PRO A 85 10.46 -0.56 1.86
N PRO A 86 10.33 -1.25 3.03
CA PRO A 86 9.76 -0.65 4.23
C PRO A 86 10.59 0.51 4.75
N CYS A 87 9.92 1.60 5.10
CA CYS A 87 10.52 2.88 5.51
C CYS A 87 10.11 3.23 6.96
N GLN A 88 10.31 2.31 7.91
CA GLN A 88 9.85 2.51 9.28
C GLN A 88 10.69 3.52 10.08
N GLY A 89 11.93 3.79 9.70
CA GLY A 89 12.78 4.82 10.31
C GLY A 89 12.39 6.25 9.95
N PHE A 90 11.63 6.46 8.88
CA PHE A 90 11.23 7.79 8.37
C PHE A 90 9.76 8.14 8.67
N SER A 91 9.01 7.24 9.32
CA SER A 91 7.63 7.55 9.72
C SER A 91 7.61 8.69 10.73
N VAL A 92 6.82 9.73 10.43
CA VAL A 92 6.63 10.93 11.28
C VAL A 92 6.16 10.59 12.72
N GLN A 93 5.74 9.36 12.96
CA GLN A 93 5.22 8.89 14.25
C GLN A 93 6.28 8.33 15.22
N ARG A 94 7.55 8.19 14.82
CA ARG A 94 8.62 7.72 15.70
C ARG A 94 9.62 8.81 16.03
N ILE A 95 9.68 9.18 17.28
CA ILE A 95 10.72 10.07 17.86
C ILE A 95 11.84 9.12 18.35
N GLY A 96 13.07 9.28 17.83
CA GLY A 96 14.27 8.77 18.48
C GLY A 96 14.97 7.52 17.95
N ALA A 97 15.03 7.26 16.62
CA ALA A 97 15.88 6.20 16.08
C ALA A 97 16.71 6.71 14.88
N ASP A 98 17.94 7.10 15.13
CA ASP A 98 18.86 7.61 14.08
C ASP A 98 19.59 6.50 13.29
N LEU A 99 19.52 5.24 13.74
CA LEU A 99 20.12 4.07 13.10
C LEU A 99 19.08 2.94 13.04
N ASP A 100 18.19 2.98 12.06
CA ASP A 100 17.30 1.86 11.77
C ASP A 100 17.90 1.08 10.58
N GLU A 101 18.29 -0.18 10.80
CA GLU A 101 18.87 -1.08 9.78
C GLU A 101 17.98 -1.18 8.52
N ARG A 102 16.69 -0.91 8.66
CA ARG A 102 15.72 -0.90 7.56
C ARG A 102 15.92 0.23 6.55
N ASN A 103 16.72 1.24 6.88
CA ASN A 103 17.10 2.30 5.94
C ASN A 103 17.97 1.74 4.79
N HIS A 104 18.68 0.64 5.04
CA HIS A 104 19.50 -0.06 4.03
C HIS A 104 18.66 -0.87 3.02
N LEU A 105 17.37 -1.13 3.29
CA LEU A 105 16.52 -1.88 2.36
C LEU A 105 16.25 -1.12 1.05
N VAL A 106 16.25 0.21 1.07
CA VAL A 106 16.18 1.02 -0.15
C VAL A 106 17.46 0.85 -0.97
N GLU A 107 18.64 0.89 -0.31
CA GLU A 107 19.93 0.69 -0.98
C GLU A 107 20.04 -0.72 -1.54
N GLU A 108 19.58 -1.73 -0.80
CA GLU A 108 19.57 -3.12 -1.27
C GLU A 108 18.63 -3.31 -2.47
N TYR A 109 17.43 -2.72 -2.44
CA TYR A 109 16.54 -2.71 -3.61
C TYR A 109 17.22 -2.08 -4.84
N ILE A 110 17.90 -0.96 -4.66
CA ILE A 110 18.63 -0.29 -5.74
C ILE A 110 19.80 -1.15 -6.24
N SER A 111 20.48 -1.88 -5.36
CA SER A 111 21.51 -2.86 -5.77
C SER A 111 20.92 -3.94 -6.68
N LYS A 112 19.70 -4.45 -6.38
CA LYS A 112 19.02 -5.38 -7.27
C LYS A 112 18.62 -4.74 -8.61
N VAL A 113 18.15 -3.47 -8.61
CA VAL A 113 17.88 -2.73 -9.85
C VAL A 113 19.14 -2.69 -10.74
N ILE A 114 20.28 -2.33 -10.18
CA ILE A 114 21.54 -2.23 -10.93
C ILE A 114 21.99 -3.60 -11.46
N ALA A 115 21.91 -4.66 -10.65
CA ALA A 115 22.34 -6.01 -11.01
C ALA A 115 21.41 -6.69 -12.03
N ILE A 116 20.09 -6.60 -11.85
CA ILE A 116 19.07 -7.16 -12.76
C ILE A 116 19.01 -6.35 -14.06
N ARG A 117 19.21 -5.04 -13.96
CA ARG A 117 19.14 -4.09 -15.07
C ARG A 117 17.82 -4.16 -15.84
N PRO A 118 16.64 -4.09 -15.15
CA PRO A 118 15.36 -4.14 -15.81
C PRO A 118 15.18 -2.97 -16.79
N LYS A 119 14.26 -3.08 -17.77
CA LYS A 119 13.93 -1.94 -18.64
C LYS A 119 13.35 -0.78 -17.83
N MET A 120 12.47 -1.11 -16.88
CA MET A 120 11.89 -0.14 -15.95
C MET A 120 11.87 -0.69 -14.54
N PHE A 121 11.90 0.21 -13.54
CA PHE A 121 11.61 -0.17 -12.16
C PHE A 121 10.61 0.79 -11.51
N ILE A 122 9.93 0.33 -10.47
CA ILE A 122 9.07 1.14 -9.62
C ILE A 122 9.47 0.97 -8.16
N LEU A 123 9.69 2.08 -7.45
CA LEU A 123 9.89 2.12 -6.01
C LEU A 123 8.75 2.95 -5.40
N GLU A 124 7.93 2.32 -4.54
CA GLU A 124 6.88 3.00 -3.78
C GLU A 124 7.31 3.21 -2.34
N ASN A 125 6.99 4.39 -1.78
CA ASN A 125 7.26 4.65 -0.37
C ASN A 125 6.32 5.73 0.20
N VAL A 126 6.38 5.92 1.53
CA VAL A 126 5.67 7.00 2.21
C VAL A 126 6.36 8.35 1.97
N PRO A 127 5.63 9.49 1.92
CA PRO A 127 6.23 10.82 1.71
C PRO A 127 7.30 11.20 2.76
N GLY A 128 7.27 10.58 3.94
CA GLY A 128 8.28 10.80 4.98
C GLY A 128 9.72 10.43 4.55
N ILE A 129 9.90 9.63 3.49
CA ILE A 129 11.22 9.31 2.93
C ILE A 129 11.93 10.56 2.38
N GLU A 130 11.19 11.54 1.89
CA GLU A 130 11.71 12.85 1.44
C GLU A 130 12.02 13.80 2.60
N GLY A 131 11.71 13.42 3.84
CA GLY A 131 12.03 14.20 5.03
C GLY A 131 13.54 14.22 5.32
N LYS A 132 13.97 15.13 6.22
CA LYS A 132 15.39 15.40 6.52
C LYS A 132 16.25 14.15 6.72
N ARG A 133 15.69 13.06 7.27
CA ARG A 133 16.42 11.80 7.56
C ARG A 133 16.50 10.85 6.35
N GLY A 134 15.43 10.75 5.55
CA GLY A 134 15.35 9.80 4.42
C GLY A 134 15.93 10.34 3.12
N LYS A 135 15.84 11.66 2.95
CA LYS A 135 16.21 12.34 1.70
C LYS A 135 17.62 12.02 1.24
N ASN A 136 18.60 12.06 2.13
CA ASN A 136 20.00 11.81 1.77
C ASN A 136 20.23 10.37 1.30
N ILE A 137 19.60 9.38 1.96
CA ILE A 137 19.70 7.96 1.60
C ILE A 137 19.04 7.72 0.26
N LEU A 138 17.83 8.22 0.08
CA LEU A 138 17.10 8.09 -1.17
C LEU A 138 17.85 8.74 -2.34
N HIS A 139 18.29 9.99 -2.18
CA HIS A 139 18.99 10.71 -3.24
C HIS A 139 20.34 10.06 -3.59
N SER A 140 21.10 9.59 -2.58
CA SER A 140 22.35 8.84 -2.84
C SER A 140 22.09 7.54 -3.61
N ALA A 141 21.03 6.82 -3.26
CA ALA A 141 20.64 5.59 -3.94
C ALA A 141 20.18 5.87 -5.39
N LEU A 142 19.37 6.90 -5.61
CA LEU A 142 18.91 7.30 -6.94
C LEU A 142 20.05 7.79 -7.84
N ALA A 143 21.02 8.53 -7.30
CA ALA A 143 22.19 8.97 -8.06
C ALA A 143 22.96 7.78 -8.64
N LYS A 144 23.15 6.68 -7.86
CA LYS A 144 23.79 5.44 -8.36
C LYS A 144 23.01 4.82 -9.53
N VAL A 145 21.67 4.91 -9.49
CA VAL A 145 20.81 4.39 -10.58
C VAL A 145 20.92 5.28 -11.83
N GLU A 146 20.95 6.60 -11.68
CA GLU A 146 21.15 7.53 -12.80
C GLU A 146 22.49 7.30 -13.48
N GLU A 147 23.56 7.10 -12.71
CA GLU A 147 24.91 6.76 -13.18
C GLU A 147 24.94 5.39 -13.89
N SER A 148 24.08 4.43 -13.44
CA SER A 148 23.94 3.12 -14.09
C SER A 148 23.12 3.14 -15.39
N GLY A 149 22.64 4.32 -15.81
CA GLY A 149 21.99 4.54 -17.10
C GLY A 149 20.48 4.53 -17.07
N TYR A 150 19.85 5.15 -16.05
CA TYR A 150 18.39 5.34 -15.98
C TYR A 150 18.01 6.83 -15.98
N PHE A 151 16.84 7.14 -16.58
CA PHE A 151 16.09 8.34 -16.27
C PHE A 151 15.27 8.09 -15.03
N ILE A 152 15.23 9.04 -14.09
CA ILE A 152 14.47 8.94 -12.85
C ILE A 152 13.28 9.89 -12.90
N HIS A 153 12.10 9.34 -12.66
CA HIS A 153 10.85 10.07 -12.51
C HIS A 153 10.39 9.94 -11.07
N GLU A 154 10.19 11.05 -10.37
CA GLU A 154 9.76 11.08 -8.98
C GLU A 154 8.50 11.93 -8.83
N LYS A 155 7.46 11.39 -8.20
CA LYS A 155 6.22 12.12 -7.94
C LYS A 155 5.50 11.60 -6.70
N ILE A 156 4.92 12.52 -5.93
CA ILE A 156 3.95 12.15 -4.90
C ILE A 156 2.59 12.01 -5.58
N LEU A 157 2.01 10.81 -5.48
CA LEU A 157 0.66 10.51 -5.92
C LEU A 157 -0.28 10.42 -4.72
N ASP A 158 -1.52 10.90 -4.87
CA ASP A 158 -2.58 10.65 -3.89
C ASP A 158 -3.53 9.60 -4.47
N ALA A 159 -3.70 8.48 -3.77
CA ALA A 159 -4.46 7.33 -4.25
C ALA A 159 -5.92 7.68 -4.62
N GLN A 160 -6.52 8.67 -3.94
CA GLN A 160 -7.88 9.15 -4.25
C GLN A 160 -8.03 9.65 -5.70
N ASP A 161 -6.94 10.04 -6.34
CA ASP A 161 -6.94 10.52 -7.72
C ASP A 161 -6.92 9.39 -8.77
N TYR A 162 -6.84 8.13 -8.30
CA TYR A 162 -6.68 6.94 -9.14
C TYR A 162 -7.69 5.84 -8.82
N GLY A 163 -8.91 6.21 -8.43
CA GLY A 163 -10.01 5.27 -8.18
C GLY A 163 -9.93 4.55 -6.82
N VAL A 164 -9.15 5.07 -5.89
CA VAL A 164 -9.08 4.54 -4.52
C VAL A 164 -9.92 5.42 -3.60
N PRO A 165 -10.91 4.88 -2.87
CA PRO A 165 -11.78 5.65 -1.98
C PRO A 165 -11.08 6.06 -0.67
N GLN A 166 -9.82 6.54 -0.78
CA GLN A 166 -8.96 6.80 0.36
C GLN A 166 -7.94 7.90 0.04
N ARG A 167 -7.78 8.85 0.94
CA ARG A 167 -6.69 9.82 0.90
C ARG A 167 -5.41 9.16 1.39
N ARG A 168 -4.53 8.79 0.43
CA ARG A 168 -3.28 8.08 0.72
C ARG A 168 -2.17 8.57 -0.20
N ARG A 169 -1.29 9.40 0.32
CA ARG A 169 -0.17 9.95 -0.43
C ARG A 169 1.04 9.01 -0.38
N ARG A 170 1.66 8.79 -1.55
CA ARG A 170 2.85 7.95 -1.71
C ARG A 170 3.84 8.61 -2.67
N VAL A 171 5.11 8.53 -2.33
CA VAL A 171 6.18 8.77 -3.30
C VAL A 171 6.23 7.55 -4.21
N VAL A 172 6.11 7.79 -5.49
CA VAL A 172 6.27 6.77 -6.53
C VAL A 172 7.42 7.18 -7.42
N ILE A 173 8.46 6.39 -7.44
CA ILE A 173 9.64 6.61 -8.26
C ILE A 173 9.63 5.56 -9.36
N VAL A 174 9.75 6.02 -10.60
CA VAL A 174 9.85 5.15 -11.77
C VAL A 174 11.18 5.43 -12.44
N GLY A 175 11.99 4.38 -12.59
CA GLY A 175 13.20 4.43 -13.39
C GLY A 175 12.95 3.85 -14.77
N GLU A 176 13.44 4.54 -15.78
CA GLU A 176 13.38 4.15 -17.19
C GLU A 176 14.81 4.03 -17.73
N ARG A 177 15.21 2.85 -18.19
CA ARG A 177 16.57 2.63 -18.70
C ARG A 177 16.82 3.47 -19.96
N LYS A 178 18.00 4.08 -20.06
CA LYS A 178 18.38 4.99 -21.14
C LYS A 178 18.71 4.24 -22.44
N ASP A 179 17.80 3.35 -22.88
CA ASP A 179 17.87 2.68 -24.17
C ASP A 179 17.41 3.62 -25.31
N HIS A 180 16.83 4.76 -24.94
CA HIS A 180 16.35 5.83 -25.84
C HIS A 180 17.02 7.16 -25.50
N LYS A 181 17.03 8.07 -26.48
CA LYS A 181 17.63 9.40 -26.32
C LYS A 181 16.88 10.30 -25.33
N PHE A 182 15.56 10.12 -25.21
CA PHE A 182 14.68 10.91 -24.36
C PHE A 182 13.76 10.01 -23.54
N PRO A 183 13.36 10.42 -22.32
CA PRO A 183 12.42 9.66 -21.53
C PRO A 183 11.04 9.59 -22.19
N LEU A 184 10.38 8.44 -22.06
CA LEU A 184 9.06 8.15 -22.64
C LEU A 184 7.96 8.01 -21.60
N PHE A 185 8.34 7.82 -20.32
CA PHE A 185 7.39 7.59 -19.23
C PHE A 185 6.68 8.88 -18.80
N GLU A 186 5.37 8.77 -18.59
CA GLU A 186 4.53 9.82 -18.03
C GLU A 186 3.65 9.23 -16.92
N TYR A 187 3.51 9.97 -15.81
CA TYR A 187 2.59 9.56 -14.73
C TYR A 187 1.13 9.58 -15.18
N PRO A 188 0.27 8.72 -14.57
CA PRO A 188 -1.15 8.75 -14.84
C PRO A 188 -1.74 10.12 -14.50
N LYS A 189 -2.74 10.55 -15.29
CA LYS A 189 -3.51 11.76 -15.01
C LYS A 189 -4.53 11.46 -13.91
N PRO A 190 -4.76 12.39 -12.97
CA PRO A 190 -5.82 12.28 -11.98
C PRO A 190 -7.19 12.08 -12.61
N GLN A 191 -8.04 11.27 -12.00
CA GLN A 191 -9.45 11.15 -12.35
C GLN A 191 -10.23 12.35 -11.78
N GLU A 192 -11.24 12.81 -12.48
CA GLU A 192 -12.10 13.92 -12.02
C GLU A 192 -12.98 13.49 -10.85
N HIS A 193 -13.60 12.30 -10.94
CA HIS A 193 -14.44 11.74 -9.88
C HIS A 193 -13.61 11.00 -8.84
N LYS A 194 -13.86 11.32 -7.57
CA LYS A 194 -13.29 10.62 -6.41
C LYS A 194 -14.33 9.70 -5.81
N ILE A 195 -14.00 8.43 -5.69
CA ILE A 195 -14.89 7.44 -5.10
C ILE A 195 -15.02 7.71 -3.60
N THR A 196 -16.23 7.92 -3.11
CA THR A 196 -16.53 8.17 -1.70
C THR A 196 -16.55 6.87 -0.88
N VAL A 197 -16.49 7.00 0.45
CA VAL A 197 -16.72 5.85 1.35
C VAL A 197 -18.08 5.22 1.11
N ARG A 198 -19.13 6.03 0.85
CA ARG A 198 -20.49 5.56 0.54
C ARG A 198 -20.51 4.66 -0.69
N GLU A 199 -19.93 5.12 -1.79
CA GLU A 199 -19.86 4.33 -3.03
C GLU A 199 -19.09 3.02 -2.84
N ALA A 200 -18.07 3.04 -1.97
CA ALA A 200 -17.22 1.89 -1.76
C ALA A 200 -17.80 0.81 -0.84
N ILE A 201 -18.50 1.18 0.23
CA ILE A 201 -18.88 0.20 1.27
C ILE A 201 -20.34 0.26 1.73
N ALA A 202 -21.18 1.23 1.30
CA ALA A 202 -22.54 1.35 1.82
C ALA A 202 -23.47 0.20 1.41
N TYR A 203 -23.14 -0.54 0.37
CA TYR A 203 -23.90 -1.69 -0.10
C TYR A 203 -23.66 -2.96 0.73
N LEU A 204 -22.62 -2.98 1.57
CA LEU A 204 -22.32 -4.13 2.42
C LEU A 204 -23.40 -4.27 3.51
N PRO A 205 -23.87 -5.49 3.77
CA PRO A 205 -24.79 -5.74 4.86
C PRO A 205 -24.13 -5.45 6.21
N GLU A 206 -24.94 -5.25 7.23
CA GLU A 206 -24.44 -5.10 8.59
C GLU A 206 -23.83 -6.42 9.10
N PRO A 207 -22.59 -6.42 9.66
CA PRO A 207 -21.99 -7.64 10.19
C PRO A 207 -22.69 -8.09 11.47
N PRO A 208 -22.69 -9.42 11.79
CA PRO A 208 -23.36 -9.97 12.94
C PRO A 208 -23.00 -9.31 14.28
N GLU A 209 -23.97 -9.19 15.18
CA GLU A 209 -23.78 -8.55 16.49
C GLU A 209 -22.93 -9.35 17.46
N ASP A 210 -22.93 -10.67 17.32
CA ASP A 210 -22.14 -11.61 18.15
C ASP A 210 -20.63 -11.59 17.87
N GLY A 211 -20.21 -10.84 16.84
CA GLY A 211 -18.80 -10.72 16.43
C GLY A 211 -18.31 -11.87 15.56
N SER A 212 -19.18 -12.76 15.10
CA SER A 212 -18.88 -13.74 14.05
C SER A 212 -18.69 -13.06 12.69
N ASP A 213 -18.05 -13.75 11.75
CA ASP A 213 -17.98 -13.28 10.36
C ASP A 213 -19.38 -13.36 9.72
N HIS A 214 -19.68 -12.41 8.83
CA HIS A 214 -20.90 -12.46 8.03
C HIS A 214 -20.93 -13.75 7.19
N PRO A 215 -22.07 -14.49 7.09
CA PRO A 215 -22.15 -15.82 6.48
C PRO A 215 -21.60 -15.91 5.06
N HIS A 216 -21.69 -14.82 4.28
CA HIS A 216 -21.27 -14.77 2.89
C HIS A 216 -20.11 -13.83 2.60
N ILE A 217 -19.60 -13.10 3.61
CA ILE A 217 -18.54 -12.10 3.46
C ILE A 217 -17.50 -12.34 4.52
N SER A 218 -16.39 -12.98 4.15
CA SER A 218 -15.27 -13.24 5.07
C SER A 218 -14.64 -11.95 5.57
N LEU A 219 -14.15 -11.94 6.82
CA LEU A 219 -13.52 -10.78 7.45
C LEU A 219 -14.50 -9.60 7.69
N HIS A 220 -15.79 -9.80 7.46
CA HIS A 220 -16.83 -8.81 7.73
C HIS A 220 -17.55 -9.11 9.05
N ARG A 221 -16.89 -8.69 10.13
CA ARG A 221 -17.37 -8.88 11.51
C ARG A 221 -17.22 -7.61 12.33
N ARG A 222 -18.01 -7.51 13.39
CA ARG A 222 -17.89 -6.44 14.39
C ARG A 222 -16.71 -6.71 15.31
N ASP A 223 -15.95 -5.66 15.60
CA ASP A 223 -14.99 -5.71 16.68
C ASP A 223 -15.66 -5.37 18.02
N ARG A 224 -15.24 -6.04 19.09
CA ARG A 224 -15.75 -5.76 20.43
C ARG A 224 -15.20 -4.43 20.94
N LEU A 225 -16.05 -3.45 21.11
CA LEU A 225 -15.70 -2.16 21.68
C LEU A 225 -16.09 -2.07 23.16
N SER A 226 -15.31 -1.32 23.95
CA SER A 226 -15.70 -0.96 25.32
C SER A 226 -16.90 -0.03 25.31
N ALA A 227 -17.69 -0.03 26.39
CA ALA A 227 -18.84 0.87 26.57
C ALA A 227 -18.44 2.35 26.34
N LYS A 228 -17.24 2.76 26.79
CA LYS A 228 -16.73 4.12 26.55
C LYS A 228 -16.49 4.42 25.07
N ASN A 229 -16.02 3.45 24.30
CA ASN A 229 -15.83 3.63 22.85
C ASN A 229 -17.14 3.64 22.08
N ILE A 230 -18.13 2.86 22.53
CA ILE A 230 -19.51 2.92 21.98
C ILE A 230 -20.11 4.29 22.24
N ALA A 231 -20.00 4.81 23.47
CA ALA A 231 -20.49 6.15 23.81
C ALA A 231 -19.79 7.26 22.97
N ARG A 232 -18.47 7.12 22.70
CA ARG A 232 -17.77 8.03 21.78
C ARG A 232 -18.35 8.00 20.38
N LEU A 233 -18.60 6.83 19.84
CA LEU A 233 -19.21 6.69 18.52
C LEU A 233 -20.63 7.29 18.48
N GLN A 234 -21.44 7.06 19.50
CA GLN A 234 -22.80 7.63 19.61
C GLN A 234 -22.79 9.16 19.65
N ALA A 235 -21.77 9.76 20.22
CA ALA A 235 -21.61 11.22 20.31
C ALA A 235 -21.12 11.88 19.02
N LEU A 236 -20.66 11.10 18.02
CA LEU A 236 -20.06 11.60 16.79
C LEU A 236 -20.98 11.42 15.59
N LYS A 237 -21.03 12.42 14.72
CA LYS A 237 -21.61 12.33 13.36
C LYS A 237 -20.56 11.85 12.35
N PRO A 238 -20.98 11.40 11.15
CA PRO A 238 -20.04 11.07 10.05
C PRO A 238 -19.05 12.22 9.80
N GLY A 239 -17.79 11.89 9.62
CA GLY A 239 -16.71 12.87 9.41
C GLY A 239 -16.20 13.59 10.66
N GLN A 240 -16.78 13.34 11.83
CA GLN A 240 -16.34 13.94 13.10
C GLN A 240 -15.31 13.06 13.81
N GLY A 241 -14.36 13.72 14.45
CA GLY A 241 -13.32 13.10 15.25
C GLY A 241 -13.29 13.61 16.69
N ARG A 242 -12.20 13.31 17.37
CA ARG A 242 -11.95 13.64 18.79
C ARG A 242 -12.36 15.05 19.22
N ASP A 243 -12.16 16.05 18.36
CA ASP A 243 -12.37 17.44 18.68
C ASP A 243 -13.88 17.79 18.85
N PHE A 244 -14.76 16.86 18.46
CA PHE A 244 -16.21 16.97 18.65
C PHE A 244 -16.74 16.17 19.84
N LEU A 245 -15.85 15.44 20.53
CA LEU A 245 -16.26 14.68 21.73
C LEU A 245 -16.46 15.58 22.94
N PRO A 246 -17.49 15.36 23.76
CA PRO A 246 -17.65 16.04 25.03
C PRO A 246 -16.49 15.67 25.97
N PRO A 247 -16.12 16.60 26.91
CA PRO A 247 -14.93 16.47 27.77
C PRO A 247 -14.85 15.15 28.57
N GLU A 248 -15.98 14.61 29.01
CA GLU A 248 -16.07 13.37 29.78
C GLU A 248 -15.74 12.13 28.97
N LEU A 249 -15.88 12.19 27.65
CA LEU A 249 -15.52 11.11 26.73
C LEU A 249 -14.07 11.20 26.21
N LEU A 250 -13.39 12.31 26.45
CA LEU A 250 -11.98 12.43 26.11
C LEU A 250 -11.12 11.50 26.99
N ALA A 251 -10.01 11.02 26.44
CA ALA A 251 -8.96 10.41 27.24
C ALA A 251 -8.17 11.52 27.98
N ASP A 252 -7.61 11.22 29.17
CA ASP A 252 -6.91 12.24 29.96
C ASP A 252 -5.74 12.89 29.21
N CYS A 253 -5.01 12.11 28.42
CA CYS A 253 -3.95 12.62 27.55
C CYS A 253 -4.47 13.56 26.45
N HIS A 254 -5.77 13.57 26.16
CA HIS A 254 -6.38 14.42 25.13
C HIS A 254 -7.09 15.66 25.69
N LYS A 255 -7.13 15.82 27.00
CA LYS A 255 -7.66 17.02 27.66
C LYS A 255 -6.70 18.22 27.57
N VAL A 256 -5.45 17.97 27.17
CA VAL A 256 -4.44 19.01 26.89
C VAL A 256 -4.61 19.51 25.45
N SER A 257 -4.32 20.80 25.22
CA SER A 257 -4.53 21.48 23.93
C SER A 257 -4.06 20.62 22.73
N SER A 258 -4.93 20.49 21.72
CA SER A 258 -4.69 19.75 20.48
C SER A 258 -3.49 20.24 19.66
N LYS A 259 -2.96 21.45 19.96
CA LYS A 259 -1.73 21.98 19.37
C LYS A 259 -0.47 21.25 19.82
N ILE A 260 -0.53 20.54 20.97
CA ILE A 260 0.62 19.85 21.59
C ILE A 260 0.61 18.35 21.22
N ILE A 261 -0.56 17.76 20.97
CA ILE A 261 -0.70 16.33 20.70
C ILE A 261 -0.95 16.12 19.21
N GLY A 262 0.04 15.55 18.50
CA GLY A 262 0.06 15.37 17.03
C GLY A 262 -1.02 14.46 16.42
N HIS A 263 -1.83 13.75 17.19
CA HIS A 263 -2.83 12.78 16.71
C HIS A 263 -4.25 13.34 16.78
N ARG A 264 -4.64 14.19 15.80
CA ARG A 264 -5.98 14.79 15.76
C ARG A 264 -7.09 13.83 15.34
N ASN A 265 -6.78 12.81 14.54
CA ASN A 265 -7.77 11.93 13.89
C ASN A 265 -8.05 10.62 14.63
N VAL A 266 -7.86 10.56 15.95
CA VAL A 266 -8.24 9.39 16.76
C VAL A 266 -9.70 9.48 17.19
N TYR A 267 -10.34 8.34 17.46
CA TYR A 267 -11.74 8.23 17.88
C TYR A 267 -12.72 8.88 16.89
N GLY A 268 -12.48 8.82 15.58
CA GLY A 268 -13.36 9.45 14.60
C GLY A 268 -14.24 8.44 13.84
N ARG A 269 -15.40 8.93 13.38
CA ARG A 269 -16.21 8.29 12.35
C ARG A 269 -15.74 8.71 10.96
N MET A 270 -15.65 7.76 10.04
CA MET A 270 -15.43 8.10 8.64
C MET A 270 -16.54 8.96 8.08
N PRO A 271 -16.29 9.83 7.11
CA PRO A 271 -17.34 10.49 6.34
C PRO A 271 -18.04 9.47 5.42
N TRP A 272 -19.30 9.70 5.05
CA TRP A 272 -19.93 8.98 3.95
C TRP A 272 -19.57 9.58 2.58
N ASP A 273 -19.66 10.89 2.48
CA ASP A 273 -19.66 11.62 1.20
C ASP A 273 -18.31 12.29 0.90
N ASP A 274 -17.23 11.74 1.44
CA ASP A 274 -15.82 12.05 1.15
C ASP A 274 -15.02 10.74 1.11
N VAL A 275 -13.75 10.82 0.75
CA VAL A 275 -12.84 9.69 0.77
C VAL A 275 -12.44 9.31 2.20
N ALA A 276 -12.12 8.06 2.44
CA ALA A 276 -11.62 7.58 3.72
C ALA A 276 -10.27 8.24 4.08
N PRO A 277 -9.94 8.40 5.37
CA PRO A 277 -8.57 8.67 5.80
C PRO A 277 -7.67 7.49 5.42
N THR A 278 -6.34 7.69 5.47
CA THR A 278 -5.38 6.64 5.19
C THR A 278 -5.64 5.39 6.05
N ILE A 279 -5.92 4.26 5.40
CA ILE A 279 -6.03 2.95 6.04
C ILE A 279 -4.61 2.52 6.45
N THR A 280 -4.35 2.53 7.75
CA THR A 280 -3.02 2.20 8.33
C THR A 280 -2.95 0.75 8.78
N ALA A 281 -1.77 0.27 9.16
CA ALA A 281 -1.55 -1.09 9.66
C ALA A 281 -2.38 -1.47 10.91
N ARG A 282 -3.02 -0.50 11.56
CA ARG A 282 -3.85 -0.69 12.77
C ARG A 282 -5.23 -0.04 12.64
N PHE A 283 -5.77 0.02 11.43
CA PHE A 283 -7.12 0.52 11.18
C PHE A 283 -8.21 -0.35 11.84
N ASP A 284 -7.86 -1.56 12.23
CA ASP A 284 -8.69 -2.48 13.00
C ASP A 284 -9.10 -1.95 14.39
N SER A 285 -8.53 -0.83 14.82
CA SER A 285 -8.76 -0.24 16.14
C SER A 285 -9.32 1.17 16.05
N PHE A 286 -10.54 1.37 16.55
CA PHE A 286 -11.20 2.68 16.64
C PHE A 286 -10.35 3.77 17.32
N THR A 287 -9.48 3.37 18.25
CA THR A 287 -8.65 4.32 19.01
C THR A 287 -7.42 4.81 18.25
N ARG A 288 -7.11 4.23 17.09
CA ARG A 288 -5.90 4.49 16.31
C ARG A 288 -6.09 5.47 15.15
N GLY A 289 -7.33 5.87 14.88
CA GLY A 289 -7.63 6.75 13.78
C GLY A 289 -9.11 7.05 13.67
N MET A 290 -9.50 7.57 12.50
CA MET A 290 -10.88 7.85 12.14
C MET A 290 -11.49 6.60 11.47
N PHE A 291 -11.52 5.49 12.22
CA PHE A 291 -11.92 4.17 11.73
C PHE A 291 -13.28 3.69 12.25
N GLY A 292 -14.06 4.56 12.87
CA GLY A 292 -15.47 4.29 13.16
C GLY A 292 -16.28 4.24 11.86
N HIS A 293 -17.18 3.24 11.75
CA HIS A 293 -18.12 3.19 10.64
C HIS A 293 -18.95 4.48 10.60
N PRO A 294 -19.24 5.06 9.44
CA PRO A 294 -19.91 6.35 9.34
C PRO A 294 -21.23 6.42 10.11
N GLU A 295 -21.97 5.34 10.20
CA GLU A 295 -23.32 5.29 10.80
C GLU A 295 -23.41 4.32 11.98
N GLN A 296 -22.90 3.09 11.84
CA GLN A 296 -23.00 2.06 12.85
C GLN A 296 -22.02 2.29 14.03
N ASN A 297 -22.39 1.87 15.25
CA ASN A 297 -21.56 2.07 16.44
C ASN A 297 -20.47 1.00 16.58
N ARG A 298 -19.63 0.87 15.55
CA ARG A 298 -18.50 -0.07 15.46
C ARG A 298 -17.31 0.52 14.69
N SER A 299 -16.16 -0.10 14.78
CA SER A 299 -15.08 0.13 13.82
C SER A 299 -15.48 -0.42 12.45
N ILE A 300 -14.85 0.05 11.39
CA ILE A 300 -14.92 -0.64 10.11
C ILE A 300 -14.35 -2.05 10.25
N SER A 301 -14.90 -3.00 9.49
CA SER A 301 -14.42 -4.37 9.43
C SER A 301 -13.12 -4.47 8.60
N LEU A 302 -12.42 -5.61 8.70
CA LEU A 302 -11.26 -5.86 7.85
C LEU A 302 -11.65 -5.91 6.36
N ARG A 303 -12.83 -6.43 6.03
CA ARG A 303 -13.36 -6.45 4.66
C ARG A 303 -13.58 -5.04 4.12
N GLU A 304 -14.23 -4.17 4.89
CA GLU A 304 -14.39 -2.76 4.51
C GLU A 304 -13.03 -2.08 4.28
N GLY A 305 -12.06 -2.31 5.16
CA GLY A 305 -10.70 -1.81 4.97
C GLY A 305 -10.02 -2.33 3.70
N ALA A 306 -10.22 -3.61 3.35
CA ALA A 306 -9.68 -4.20 2.13
C ALA A 306 -10.31 -3.58 0.87
N ILE A 307 -11.62 -3.34 0.88
CA ILE A 307 -12.33 -2.66 -0.23
C ILE A 307 -11.85 -1.21 -0.36
N LEU A 308 -11.65 -0.50 0.74
CA LEU A 308 -11.09 0.86 0.73
C LEU A 308 -9.63 0.91 0.23
N GLN A 309 -8.91 -0.23 0.23
CA GLN A 309 -7.62 -0.43 -0.42
C GLN A 309 -7.75 -1.01 -1.84
N THR A 310 -8.98 -1.12 -2.33
CA THR A 310 -9.32 -1.63 -3.66
C THR A 310 -8.91 -3.09 -3.93
N PHE A 311 -8.79 -3.92 -2.88
CA PHE A 311 -8.75 -5.36 -3.05
C PHE A 311 -10.11 -5.90 -3.49
N PRO A 312 -10.16 -6.97 -4.30
CA PRO A 312 -11.41 -7.63 -4.65
C PRO A 312 -12.20 -8.12 -3.42
N GLU A 313 -13.52 -8.14 -3.51
CA GLU A 313 -14.38 -8.54 -2.39
C GLU A 313 -14.19 -10.00 -1.95
N ASP A 314 -13.81 -10.87 -2.88
CA ASP A 314 -13.52 -12.29 -2.63
C ASP A 314 -12.04 -12.57 -2.34
N PHE A 315 -11.21 -11.52 -2.18
CA PHE A 315 -9.79 -11.70 -1.87
C PHE A 315 -9.61 -12.26 -0.46
N VAL A 316 -8.85 -13.34 -0.34
CA VAL A 316 -8.63 -14.08 0.90
C VAL A 316 -7.36 -13.59 1.57
N PHE A 317 -7.46 -13.16 2.83
CA PHE A 317 -6.29 -12.83 3.66
C PHE A 317 -6.04 -13.94 4.68
N VAL A 318 -4.78 -14.32 4.87
CA VAL A 318 -4.34 -15.36 5.81
C VAL A 318 -3.67 -14.72 7.02
N GLY A 319 -4.14 -15.06 8.21
CA GLY A 319 -3.59 -14.57 9.48
C GLY A 319 -4.64 -14.24 10.51
N ASN A 320 -4.18 -13.84 11.70
CA ASN A 320 -5.07 -13.29 12.73
C ASN A 320 -5.48 -11.84 12.38
N LYS A 321 -6.42 -11.28 13.15
CA LYS A 321 -6.97 -9.93 12.93
C LYS A 321 -5.89 -8.87 12.73
N VAL A 322 -4.87 -8.87 13.59
CA VAL A 322 -3.81 -7.84 13.56
C VAL A 322 -2.89 -8.02 12.35
N GLU A 323 -2.57 -9.26 12.01
CA GLU A 323 -1.76 -9.60 10.83
C GLU A 323 -2.49 -9.20 9.55
N VAL A 324 -3.80 -9.48 9.45
CA VAL A 324 -4.61 -9.09 8.29
C VAL A 324 -4.74 -7.57 8.19
N ALA A 325 -5.00 -6.88 9.30
CA ALA A 325 -5.05 -5.41 9.31
C ALA A 325 -3.72 -4.79 8.85
N ARG A 326 -2.59 -5.38 9.26
CA ARG A 326 -1.26 -4.97 8.84
C ARG A 326 -1.03 -5.19 7.34
N GLN A 327 -1.43 -6.35 6.81
CA GLN A 327 -1.34 -6.66 5.38
C GLN A 327 -2.14 -5.65 4.55
N ILE A 328 -3.39 -5.39 4.93
CA ILE A 328 -4.26 -4.43 4.24
C ILE A 328 -3.68 -3.00 4.34
N GLY A 329 -3.32 -2.56 5.54
CA GLY A 329 -2.87 -1.19 5.79
C GLY A 329 -1.51 -0.86 5.17
N ASN A 330 -0.61 -1.84 5.04
CA ASN A 330 0.70 -1.67 4.42
C ASN A 330 0.65 -1.77 2.89
N ALA A 331 -0.39 -2.37 2.33
CA ALA A 331 -0.49 -2.59 0.90
C ALA A 331 -0.46 -1.27 0.10
N VAL A 332 0.13 -1.34 -1.08
CA VAL A 332 -0.12 -0.37 -2.15
C VAL A 332 -1.55 -0.60 -2.65
N PRO A 333 -2.41 0.43 -2.73
CA PRO A 333 -3.77 0.26 -3.23
C PRO A 333 -3.76 -0.29 -4.67
N VAL A 334 -4.59 -1.32 -4.91
CA VAL A 334 -4.56 -2.06 -6.18
C VAL A 334 -4.86 -1.15 -7.38
N ALA A 335 -5.86 -0.26 -7.28
CA ALA A 335 -6.22 0.64 -8.36
C ALA A 335 -5.12 1.68 -8.67
N MET A 336 -4.42 2.20 -7.64
CA MET A 336 -3.28 3.10 -7.86
C MET A 336 -2.13 2.37 -8.54
N ALA A 337 -1.81 1.15 -8.11
CA ALA A 337 -0.78 0.31 -8.73
C ALA A 337 -1.13 0.00 -10.18
N MET A 338 -2.41 -0.31 -10.49
CA MET A 338 -2.89 -0.51 -11.85
C MET A 338 -2.72 0.74 -12.71
N ALA A 339 -3.08 1.91 -12.19
CA ALA A 339 -2.97 3.17 -12.94
C ALA A 339 -1.51 3.48 -13.33
N VAL A 340 -0.57 3.30 -12.41
CA VAL A 340 0.87 3.45 -12.69
C VAL A 340 1.35 2.37 -13.66
N GLY A 341 0.96 1.11 -13.45
CA GLY A 341 1.31 -0.02 -14.31
C GLY A 341 0.87 0.17 -15.76
N ILE A 342 -0.33 0.74 -15.99
CA ILE A 342 -0.81 1.08 -17.34
C ILE A 342 0.14 2.07 -18.03
N GLN A 343 0.67 3.07 -17.32
CA GLN A 343 1.60 4.04 -17.93
C GLN A 343 2.98 3.41 -18.21
N ILE A 344 3.47 2.57 -17.30
CA ILE A 344 4.70 1.80 -17.53
C ILE A 344 4.54 0.89 -18.75
N LYS A 345 3.39 0.19 -18.87
CA LYS A 345 3.10 -0.63 -20.03
C LYS A 345 3.10 0.18 -21.32
N LYS A 346 2.44 1.34 -21.36
CA LYS A 346 2.47 2.26 -22.53
C LYS A 346 3.87 2.71 -22.90
N CYS A 347 4.74 2.94 -21.91
CA CYS A 347 6.14 3.26 -22.15
C CYS A 347 6.86 2.09 -22.81
N LEU A 348 6.71 0.87 -22.27
CA LEU A 348 7.29 -0.36 -22.83
C LEU A 348 6.75 -0.71 -24.22
N ASP A 349 5.48 -0.40 -24.51
CA ASP A 349 4.89 -0.56 -25.84
C ASP A 349 5.59 0.36 -26.86
N LYS A 350 5.92 1.62 -26.47
CA LYS A 350 6.69 2.55 -27.31
C LYS A 350 8.13 2.10 -27.56
N TRP A 351 8.76 1.38 -26.61
CA TRP A 351 10.12 0.82 -26.78
C TRP A 351 10.20 -0.26 -27.85
N ASN A 352 9.10 -0.93 -28.15
CA ASN A 352 9.09 -2.04 -29.09
C ASN A 352 8.60 -1.64 -30.51
N ASN A 353 8.25 -0.36 -30.69
CA ASN A 353 7.86 0.24 -31.97
C ASN A 353 8.96 1.17 -32.50
#